data_e07dcfc71c1d76db305b8c8f136af578
#
_entry.id   e07dcfc71c1d76db305b8c8f136af578
#
_cell.length_a   1.000
_cell.length_b   1.000
_cell.length_c   1.000
_cell.angle_alpha   90.00
_cell.angle_beta   90.00
_cell.angle_gamma   90.00
#
_symmetry.space_group_name_H-M   'P 1'
#
loop_
_entity.id
_entity.type
_entity.pdbx_description
1 polymer ?
#
loop_
_entity_poly.entity_id
_entity_poly.type
_entity_poly.pdbx_seq_one_letter_code
_entity_poly.pdbx_strand_id
1 'polypeptide(L)'
;MSEGFLVRVRSPDGELSELVVPIEDSLLVGRDAACDVVLPSPAVSRFHLEVEWHVDGLRLTDRSSNGTLAGDLRVHRATATVPPHVGLQVGPYTLHVASRPSAAELRHASPELRRRIHRALLDHLDLASLDATNMDESALRPRVVNALELIVASHAREVPESRVRERLVAEMTDEVLGLGPLQELLDDDAVSEVMVVDPETIYVEKHGTIELTSLRFMDDESCRSVIERIVTPLGRRIDESTPLVDARLPDGSRVNAVIPPLSIRGPCITIRKFARNRLQMSQLVSFGALNEAMAAFLQRCVRAKKNVIISGGTGSGKTTLLNVLSSAIPAQERIVTIEDAAELRLDQPHVVSLESRPRNLEGSGEYTIRDLLRNALRMRPDRILVGECRAGEAIDMLQAMNTGHEGSMTTTHANSAREAMKRIETLCMMSGLDLSPHSLREQIASSVHIVVQQTRLSDGTRRVTSIAEVDALDEDGELVLHDIFCFHRTGTGPGGEVLGEHRSTGYVPSFLDDFIARGLVEEGVYL
;
A
#
# COMPACT_ATOMS: atom_id res chain seq x y z
N MET A 1 -15.47 15.26 20.75
CA MET A 1 -15.04 16.66 21.03
C MET A 1 -15.55 17.47 19.86
N SER A 2 -16.30 18.53 20.14
CA SER A 2 -17.04 19.30 19.14
C SER A 2 -16.10 19.92 18.10
N GLU A 3 -16.29 19.55 16.85
CA GLU A 3 -15.74 20.26 15.71
C GLU A 3 -16.25 21.71 15.74
N GLY A 4 -15.51 22.69 15.22
CA GLY A 4 -15.85 24.11 15.27
C GLY A 4 -15.42 24.83 14.00
N PHE A 5 -15.97 26.02 13.78
CA PHE A 5 -15.50 26.91 12.72
C PHE A 5 -14.38 27.82 13.23
N LEU A 6 -13.31 27.94 12.45
CA LEU A 6 -12.32 29.00 12.61
C LEU A 6 -12.68 30.14 11.66
N VAL A 7 -13.11 31.27 12.22
CA VAL A 7 -13.51 32.43 11.43
C VAL A 7 -12.51 33.55 11.61
N ARG A 8 -11.88 33.96 10.53
CA ARG A 8 -11.03 35.15 10.48
C ARG A 8 -11.81 36.30 9.88
N VAL A 9 -11.95 37.35 10.63
CA VAL A 9 -12.68 38.56 10.22
C VAL A 9 -11.68 39.69 10.03
N ARG A 10 -11.62 40.23 8.82
CA ARG A 10 -10.89 41.47 8.55
C ARG A 10 -11.87 42.63 8.55
N SER A 11 -11.65 43.60 9.45
CA SER A 11 -12.44 44.82 9.54
C SER A 11 -12.11 45.82 8.42
N PRO A 12 -12.94 46.85 8.18
CA PRO A 12 -12.64 47.91 7.21
C PRO A 12 -11.36 48.70 7.50
N ASP A 13 -10.96 48.76 8.77
CA ASP A 13 -9.75 49.45 9.24
C ASP A 13 -8.48 48.54 9.13
N GLY A 14 -8.64 47.34 8.59
CA GLY A 14 -7.56 46.39 8.37
C GLY A 14 -7.23 45.50 9.60
N GLU A 15 -7.93 45.67 10.71
CA GLU A 15 -7.75 44.86 11.91
C GLU A 15 -8.25 43.42 11.68
N LEU A 16 -7.46 42.44 12.09
CA LEU A 16 -7.76 41.02 11.92
C LEU A 16 -8.16 40.43 13.28
N SER A 17 -9.35 39.89 13.38
CA SER A 17 -9.83 39.13 14.53
C SER A 17 -10.03 37.65 14.15
N GLU A 18 -9.73 36.76 15.08
CA GLU A 18 -9.90 35.33 14.92
C GLU A 18 -10.84 34.82 16.00
N LEU A 19 -11.88 34.12 15.56
CA LEU A 19 -12.94 33.59 16.41
C LEU A 19 -13.03 32.08 16.18
N VAL A 20 -13.10 31.31 17.27
CA VAL A 20 -13.41 29.89 17.23
C VAL A 20 -14.83 29.68 17.70
N VAL A 21 -15.69 29.22 16.80
CA VAL A 21 -17.10 28.98 17.08
C VAL A 21 -17.36 27.49 17.15
N PRO A 22 -17.87 26.92 18.28
CA PRO A 22 -18.25 25.51 18.36
C PRO A 22 -19.31 25.18 17.32
N ILE A 23 -19.24 24.05 16.66
CA ILE A 23 -20.28 23.61 15.73
C ILE A 23 -21.46 23.06 16.56
N GLU A 24 -22.65 23.71 16.33
CA GLU A 24 -23.94 23.03 16.49
C GLU A 24 -24.51 22.99 15.11
N ASP A 25 -24.53 22.88 14.09
CA ASP A 25 -25.10 22.74 12.74
C ASP A 25 -24.78 23.90 11.78
N SER A 26 -24.80 25.17 12.18
CA SER A 26 -24.53 26.31 11.32
C SER A 26 -23.90 27.49 12.05
N LEU A 27 -23.11 28.29 11.32
CA LEU A 27 -22.53 29.56 11.80
C LEU A 27 -23.38 30.72 11.34
N LEU A 28 -23.90 31.49 12.27
CA LEU A 28 -24.73 32.67 11.98
C LEU A 28 -23.92 33.98 12.04
N VAL A 29 -23.88 34.71 10.94
CA VAL A 29 -23.15 35.97 10.78
C VAL A 29 -24.14 37.13 10.62
N GLY A 30 -23.95 38.21 11.37
CA GLY A 30 -24.80 39.39 11.26
C GLY A 30 -24.43 40.51 12.23
N ARG A 31 -25.24 41.57 12.32
CA ARG A 31 -24.98 42.65 13.27
C ARG A 31 -25.71 42.49 14.60
N ASP A 32 -26.62 41.53 14.72
CA ASP A 32 -27.36 41.27 15.96
C ASP A 32 -26.45 40.55 16.96
N ALA A 33 -26.57 40.87 18.24
CA ALA A 33 -25.81 40.25 19.30
C ALA A 33 -26.09 38.73 19.49
N ALA A 34 -27.17 38.23 18.88
CA ALA A 34 -27.54 36.83 18.88
C ALA A 34 -26.80 36.03 17.77
N CYS A 35 -25.98 36.66 16.91
CA CYS A 35 -25.17 35.99 15.92
C CYS A 35 -23.87 35.48 16.53
N ASP A 36 -23.38 34.37 16.00
CA ASP A 36 -22.09 33.78 16.40
C ASP A 36 -20.92 34.70 16.01
N VAL A 37 -21.04 35.37 14.86
CA VAL A 37 -20.10 36.40 14.40
C VAL A 37 -20.84 37.72 14.28
N VAL A 38 -20.54 38.61 15.21
CA VAL A 38 -21.18 39.94 15.25
C VAL A 38 -20.35 40.97 14.48
N LEU A 39 -20.94 41.53 13.42
CA LEU A 39 -20.33 42.54 12.56
C LEU A 39 -21.05 43.91 12.74
N PRO A 40 -20.52 44.82 13.59
CA PRO A 40 -21.21 46.02 13.97
C PRO A 40 -21.16 47.11 12.88
N SER A 41 -21.90 46.91 11.79
CA SER A 41 -22.04 47.89 10.70
C SER A 41 -23.48 48.00 10.23
N PRO A 42 -23.98 49.22 9.92
CA PRO A 42 -25.31 49.43 9.35
C PRO A 42 -25.47 48.81 7.95
N ALA A 43 -24.37 48.51 7.25
CA ALA A 43 -24.36 47.83 5.96
C ALA A 43 -24.59 46.29 6.08
N VAL A 44 -24.51 45.74 7.32
CA VAL A 44 -24.76 44.34 7.62
C VAL A 44 -26.16 44.16 8.18
N SER A 45 -26.93 43.21 7.67
CA SER A 45 -28.28 42.89 8.19
C SER A 45 -28.17 42.25 9.58
N ARG A 46 -29.29 42.29 10.37
CA ARG A 46 -29.32 41.69 11.72
C ARG A 46 -28.84 40.23 11.66
N PHE A 47 -29.47 39.44 10.81
CA PHE A 47 -29.08 38.10 10.44
C PHE A 47 -28.73 38.14 8.95
N HIS A 48 -27.45 38.13 8.61
CA HIS A 48 -27.00 38.43 7.26
C HIS A 48 -26.75 37.15 6.48
N LEU A 49 -25.97 36.23 7.03
CA LEU A 49 -25.49 35.03 6.38
C LEU A 49 -25.49 33.87 7.37
N GLU A 50 -25.94 32.72 6.91
CA GLU A 50 -25.78 31.44 7.59
C GLU A 50 -24.81 30.58 6.79
N VAL A 51 -23.84 29.97 7.45
CA VAL A 51 -22.77 29.15 6.85
C VAL A 51 -22.82 27.77 7.46
N GLU A 52 -23.02 26.76 6.62
CA GLU A 52 -22.97 25.34 6.99
C GLU A 52 -21.78 24.69 6.33
N TRP A 53 -21.14 23.74 7.04
CA TRP A 53 -20.11 22.90 6.44
C TRP A 53 -20.75 21.71 5.72
N HIS A 54 -20.47 21.55 4.44
CA HIS A 54 -20.97 20.42 3.65
C HIS A 54 -19.81 19.66 3.01
N VAL A 55 -20.02 18.39 2.62
CA VAL A 55 -19.01 17.54 1.98
C VAL A 55 -18.41 18.20 0.73
N ASP A 56 -19.20 19.00 0.02
CA ASP A 56 -18.81 19.67 -1.23
C ASP A 56 -18.30 21.12 -1.02
N GLY A 57 -18.17 21.61 0.22
CA GLY A 57 -17.72 22.96 0.53
C GLY A 57 -18.56 23.70 1.58
N LEU A 58 -18.48 25.03 1.60
CA LEU A 58 -19.31 25.88 2.46
C LEU A 58 -20.65 26.15 1.78
N ARG A 59 -21.73 25.74 2.40
CA ARG A 59 -23.10 26.12 2.01
C ARG A 59 -23.45 27.43 2.66
N LEU A 60 -23.64 28.45 1.84
CA LEU A 60 -23.99 29.81 2.23
C LEU A 60 -25.47 30.03 2.01
N THR A 61 -26.19 30.43 3.03
CA THR A 61 -27.60 30.90 2.92
C THR A 61 -27.65 32.38 3.27
N ASP A 62 -27.73 33.25 2.26
CA ASP A 62 -27.83 34.68 2.44
C ASP A 62 -29.27 35.09 2.73
N ARG A 63 -29.48 35.82 3.84
CA ARG A 63 -30.78 36.37 4.27
C ARG A 63 -30.76 37.89 4.30
N SER A 64 -29.74 38.51 3.74
CA SER A 64 -29.50 39.93 3.85
C SER A 64 -30.31 40.79 2.87
N SER A 65 -30.31 42.09 3.09
CA SER A 65 -30.83 43.07 2.14
C SER A 65 -29.84 43.46 1.04
N ASN A 66 -28.52 43.25 1.27
CA ASN A 66 -27.47 43.75 0.39
C ASN A 66 -26.70 42.61 -0.34
N GLY A 67 -26.86 41.37 0.11
CA GLY A 67 -26.15 40.19 -0.43
C GLY A 67 -24.76 40.04 0.13
N THR A 68 -24.21 38.81 -0.02
CA THR A 68 -22.84 38.41 0.31
C THR A 68 -22.08 38.14 -0.99
N LEU A 69 -20.85 38.62 -1.11
CA LEU A 69 -19.96 38.28 -2.24
C LEU A 69 -18.99 37.19 -1.79
N ALA A 70 -18.98 36.06 -2.50
CA ALA A 70 -18.07 34.92 -2.26
C ALA A 70 -17.14 34.77 -3.46
N GLY A 71 -15.94 35.31 -3.40
CA GLY A 71 -15.10 35.50 -4.59
C GLY A 71 -15.80 36.34 -5.63
N ASP A 72 -16.05 35.79 -6.83
CA ASP A 72 -16.78 36.45 -7.91
C ASP A 72 -18.30 36.17 -7.88
N LEU A 73 -18.77 35.29 -6.99
CA LEU A 73 -20.17 34.90 -6.88
C LEU A 73 -20.92 35.81 -5.88
N ARG A 74 -21.98 36.49 -6.35
CA ARG A 74 -22.88 37.24 -5.47
C ARG A 74 -24.07 36.36 -5.06
N VAL A 75 -24.17 36.09 -3.77
CA VAL A 75 -25.31 35.39 -3.16
C VAL A 75 -26.23 36.42 -2.53
N HIS A 76 -27.51 36.48 -2.94
CA HIS A 76 -28.47 37.42 -2.40
C HIS A 76 -29.84 36.75 -2.23
N ARG A 77 -30.28 36.59 -0.99
CA ARG A 77 -31.51 35.88 -0.60
C ARG A 77 -31.65 34.52 -1.24
N ALA A 78 -30.52 33.82 -1.33
CA ALA A 78 -30.38 32.52 -1.98
C ALA A 78 -29.38 31.65 -1.21
N THR A 79 -29.35 30.37 -1.55
CA THR A 79 -28.35 29.41 -1.05
C THR A 79 -27.38 29.05 -2.18
N ALA A 80 -26.09 29.06 -1.88
CA ALA A 80 -25.03 28.63 -2.80
C ALA A 80 -23.96 27.83 -2.06
N THR A 81 -23.29 26.89 -2.75
CA THR A 81 -22.13 26.17 -2.22
C THR A 81 -20.86 26.75 -2.85
N VAL A 82 -19.88 27.09 -2.02
CA VAL A 82 -18.60 27.68 -2.44
C VAL A 82 -17.42 26.92 -1.83
N PRO A 83 -16.23 26.94 -2.46
CA PRO A 83 -15.02 26.33 -1.89
C PRO A 83 -14.66 26.95 -0.52
N PRO A 84 -14.11 26.17 0.43
CA PRO A 84 -13.84 26.63 1.80
C PRO A 84 -12.84 27.79 1.91
N HIS A 85 -11.96 27.94 0.93
CA HIS A 85 -10.91 28.99 0.92
C HIS A 85 -11.35 30.33 0.34
N VAL A 86 -12.61 30.42 -0.10
CA VAL A 86 -13.13 31.66 -0.70
C VAL A 86 -13.41 32.69 0.39
N GLY A 87 -12.89 33.91 0.20
CA GLY A 87 -13.20 35.04 1.06
C GLY A 87 -14.66 35.49 0.87
N LEU A 88 -15.38 35.59 1.98
CA LEU A 88 -16.79 36.07 2.02
C LEU A 88 -16.82 37.54 2.37
N GLN A 89 -17.28 38.39 1.46
CA GLN A 89 -17.46 39.82 1.74
C GLN A 89 -18.88 40.08 2.24
N VAL A 90 -18.98 40.46 3.50
CA VAL A 90 -20.22 40.76 4.20
C VAL A 90 -20.24 42.26 4.59
N GLY A 91 -20.89 43.07 3.78
CA GLY A 91 -20.77 44.52 3.90
C GLY A 91 -19.30 44.97 3.75
N PRO A 92 -18.76 45.77 4.71
CA PRO A 92 -17.36 46.21 4.66
C PRO A 92 -16.34 45.21 5.22
N TYR A 93 -16.78 44.02 5.69
CA TYR A 93 -15.96 42.99 6.30
C TYR A 93 -15.63 41.89 5.31
N THR A 94 -14.41 41.33 5.43
CA THR A 94 -14.03 40.10 4.73
C THR A 94 -13.86 38.97 5.74
N LEU A 95 -14.61 37.89 5.55
CA LEU A 95 -14.54 36.69 6.39
C LEU A 95 -13.88 35.54 5.63
N HIS A 96 -13.00 34.85 6.30
CA HIS A 96 -12.50 33.54 5.86
C HIS A 96 -12.96 32.50 6.87
N VAL A 97 -13.76 31.55 6.40
CA VAL A 97 -14.29 30.47 7.22
C VAL A 97 -13.53 29.20 6.88
N ALA A 98 -12.87 28.64 7.87
CA ALA A 98 -12.19 27.34 7.76
C ALA A 98 -12.82 26.37 8.77
N SER A 99 -12.74 25.07 8.49
CA SER A 99 -12.98 24.09 9.55
C SER A 99 -11.95 24.33 10.66
N ARG A 100 -12.36 24.19 11.90
CA ARG A 100 -11.37 24.10 12.97
C ARG A 100 -10.43 22.95 12.61
N PRO A 101 -9.09 23.15 12.62
CA PRO A 101 -8.17 22.06 12.43
C PRO A 101 -8.56 20.94 13.40
N SER A 102 -8.65 19.73 12.89
CA SER A 102 -8.97 18.56 13.72
C SER A 102 -7.97 18.51 14.88
N ALA A 103 -8.31 17.83 15.97
CA ALA A 103 -7.33 17.63 17.07
C ALA A 103 -6.02 16.98 16.59
N ALA A 104 -6.02 16.39 15.41
CA ALA A 104 -4.82 15.91 14.71
C ALA A 104 -4.02 17.05 14.05
N GLU A 105 -4.67 18.00 13.41
CA GLU A 105 -4.02 19.17 12.77
C GLU A 105 -3.49 20.18 13.79
N LEU A 106 -4.17 20.35 14.94
CA LEU A 106 -3.68 21.15 16.08
C LEU A 106 -2.45 20.52 16.78
N ARG A 107 -2.15 19.27 16.47
CA ARG A 107 -0.97 18.55 17.00
C ARG A 107 0.30 18.80 16.20
N HIS A 108 0.22 19.45 15.03
CA HIS A 108 1.38 19.73 14.19
C HIS A 108 1.75 21.21 14.23
N ALA A 109 3.03 21.51 14.39
CA ALA A 109 3.53 22.88 14.27
C ALA A 109 3.32 23.42 12.85
N SER A 110 3.08 24.73 12.71
CA SER A 110 2.88 25.36 11.39
C SER A 110 4.05 25.11 10.45
N PRO A 111 3.83 25.02 9.13
CA PRO A 111 4.91 24.86 8.16
C PRO A 111 5.99 25.95 8.25
N GLU A 112 5.61 27.17 8.55
CA GLU A 112 6.54 28.29 8.73
C GLU A 112 7.43 28.09 9.96
N LEU A 113 6.86 27.62 11.07
CA LEU A 113 7.62 27.33 12.28
C LEU A 113 8.61 26.18 12.05
N ARG A 114 8.17 25.12 11.36
CA ARG A 114 9.03 23.99 10.98
C ARG A 114 10.21 24.44 10.14
N ARG A 115 9.99 25.27 9.11
CA ARG A 115 11.06 25.84 8.27
C ARG A 115 12.04 26.69 9.08
N ARG A 116 11.57 27.49 10.04
CA ARG A 116 12.43 28.28 10.92
C ARG A 116 13.29 27.39 11.83
N ILE A 117 12.69 26.37 12.43
CA ILE A 117 13.40 25.40 13.27
C ILE A 117 14.43 24.64 12.44
N HIS A 118 14.07 24.18 11.25
CA HIS A 118 15.00 23.49 10.34
C HIS A 118 16.21 24.36 10.00
N ARG A 119 15.99 25.62 9.62
CA ARG A 119 17.08 26.57 9.32
C ARG A 119 17.94 26.83 10.55
N ALA A 120 17.35 27.06 11.71
CA ALA A 120 18.08 27.25 12.95
C ALA A 120 18.91 26.02 13.34
N LEU A 121 18.42 24.80 13.03
CA LEU A 121 19.18 23.57 13.24
C LEU A 121 20.40 23.49 12.32
N LEU A 122 20.24 23.82 11.02
CA LEU A 122 21.35 23.84 10.07
C LEU A 122 22.43 24.82 10.50
N ASP A 123 22.04 26.02 10.94
CA ASP A 123 22.95 27.05 11.46
C ASP A 123 23.64 26.61 12.77
N HIS A 124 22.91 25.90 13.66
CA HIS A 124 23.44 25.46 14.95
C HIS A 124 24.44 24.30 14.82
N LEU A 125 24.19 23.38 13.90
CA LEU A 125 25.03 22.20 13.72
C LEU A 125 26.31 22.48 12.90
N ASP A 126 26.41 23.65 12.26
CA ASP A 126 27.52 24.01 11.34
C ASP A 126 27.89 22.81 10.43
N LEU A 127 26.89 22.32 9.69
CA LEU A 127 26.97 21.08 8.89
C LEU A 127 28.11 21.13 7.84
N ALA A 128 28.61 22.33 7.53
CA ALA A 128 29.78 22.50 6.68
C ALA A 128 31.10 22.08 7.37
N SER A 129 31.12 22.02 8.70
CA SER A 129 32.30 21.62 9.50
C SER A 129 32.24 20.16 9.98
N LEU A 130 31.07 19.50 9.85
CA LEU A 130 30.92 18.09 10.13
C LEU A 130 31.28 17.31 8.86
N ASP A 131 32.33 16.47 8.93
CA ASP A 131 32.59 15.40 7.96
C ASP A 131 31.39 14.40 8.01
N ALA A 132 30.23 14.85 7.52
CA ALA A 132 28.96 14.11 7.53
C ALA A 132 29.05 12.77 6.75
N THR A 133 30.10 12.62 5.94
CA THR A 133 30.38 11.41 5.16
C THR A 133 30.96 10.26 6.01
N ASN A 134 31.43 10.51 7.24
CA ASN A 134 32.10 9.51 8.08
C ASN A 134 31.55 9.33 9.49
N MET A 135 30.46 10.02 9.88
CA MET A 135 29.87 9.84 11.21
C MET A 135 28.74 8.80 11.16
N ASP A 136 28.81 7.82 12.04
CA ASP A 136 27.74 6.85 12.26
C ASP A 136 26.48 7.57 12.77
N GLU A 137 25.32 7.22 12.19
CA GLU A 137 23.99 7.77 12.55
C GLU A 137 23.75 7.72 14.07
N SER A 138 24.24 6.69 14.73
CA SER A 138 24.16 6.51 16.20
C SER A 138 24.82 7.65 17.00
N ALA A 139 25.87 8.26 16.45
CA ALA A 139 26.58 9.38 17.08
C ALA A 139 25.96 10.75 16.72
N LEU A 140 25.32 10.85 15.55
CA LEU A 140 24.72 12.08 15.07
C LEU A 140 23.34 12.35 15.71
N ARG A 141 22.52 11.31 15.87
CA ARG A 141 21.16 11.43 16.40
C ARG A 141 21.06 12.14 17.76
N PRO A 142 21.87 11.81 18.80
CA PRO A 142 21.81 12.53 20.07
C PRO A 142 22.15 14.02 19.94
N ARG A 143 23.07 14.39 19.04
CA ARG A 143 23.47 15.80 18.83
C ARG A 143 22.34 16.58 18.17
N VAL A 144 21.68 16.00 17.18
CA VAL A 144 20.51 16.60 16.50
C VAL A 144 19.35 16.77 17.48
N VAL A 145 19.04 15.74 18.29
CA VAL A 145 17.96 15.80 19.28
C VAL A 145 18.23 16.92 20.29
N ASN A 146 19.44 16.99 20.89
CA ASN A 146 19.78 18.03 21.86
C ASN A 146 19.69 19.44 21.24
N ALA A 147 20.16 19.62 20.01
CA ALA A 147 20.06 20.90 19.31
C ALA A 147 18.59 21.28 19.05
N LEU A 148 17.76 20.33 18.61
CA LEU A 148 16.33 20.54 18.39
C LEU A 148 15.59 20.87 19.68
N GLU A 149 15.90 20.20 20.80
CA GLU A 149 15.31 20.51 22.11
C GLU A 149 15.56 21.95 22.51
N LEU A 150 16.79 22.45 22.34
CA LEU A 150 17.14 23.84 22.62
C LEU A 150 16.42 24.83 21.70
N ILE A 151 16.39 24.53 20.39
CA ILE A 151 15.73 25.40 19.40
C ILE A 151 14.22 25.42 19.65
N VAL A 152 13.56 24.26 19.83
CA VAL A 152 12.11 24.18 20.08
C VAL A 152 11.75 24.83 21.41
N ALA A 153 12.60 24.71 22.44
CA ALA A 153 12.40 25.39 23.73
C ALA A 153 12.42 26.94 23.57
N SER A 154 13.24 27.49 22.67
CA SER A 154 13.25 28.94 22.38
C SER A 154 11.94 29.42 21.75
N HIS A 155 11.16 28.52 21.11
CA HIS A 155 9.86 28.78 20.51
C HIS A 155 8.68 28.37 21.41
N ALA A 156 8.89 28.22 22.71
CA ALA A 156 7.86 27.75 23.66
C ALA A 156 6.59 28.61 23.70
N ARG A 157 6.67 29.89 23.27
CA ARG A 157 5.50 30.77 23.17
C ARG A 157 4.58 30.39 22.01
N GLU A 158 5.14 29.82 20.93
CA GLU A 158 4.39 29.40 19.74
C GLU A 158 3.89 27.95 19.87
N VAL A 159 4.58 27.14 20.69
CA VAL A 159 4.21 25.76 21.02
C VAL A 159 4.19 25.58 22.54
N PRO A 160 3.13 26.04 23.21
CA PRO A 160 3.08 26.08 24.69
C PRO A 160 3.03 24.67 25.34
N GLU A 161 2.44 23.68 24.68
CA GLU A 161 2.26 22.34 25.23
C GLU A 161 3.55 21.49 25.16
N SER A 162 3.99 20.93 26.28
CA SER A 162 5.21 20.10 26.35
C SER A 162 5.15 18.90 25.40
N ARG A 163 4.02 18.19 25.35
CA ARG A 163 3.82 17.02 24.47
C ARG A 163 3.93 17.37 22.99
N VAL A 164 3.47 18.56 22.59
CA VAL A 164 3.57 19.03 21.20
C VAL A 164 5.03 19.35 20.86
N ARG A 165 5.78 19.94 21.82
CA ARG A 165 7.22 20.19 21.64
C ARG A 165 8.04 18.90 21.52
N GLU A 166 7.79 17.92 22.39
CA GLU A 166 8.44 16.61 22.34
C GLU A 166 8.19 15.91 20.99
N ARG A 167 6.94 15.94 20.53
CA ARG A 167 6.57 15.41 19.23
C ARG A 167 7.24 16.17 18.09
N LEU A 168 7.29 17.49 18.15
CA LEU A 168 7.95 18.32 17.13
C LEU A 168 9.45 18.00 17.06
N VAL A 169 10.13 17.79 18.19
CA VAL A 169 11.54 17.35 18.20
C VAL A 169 11.69 15.99 17.52
N ALA A 170 10.82 15.04 17.80
CA ALA A 170 10.85 13.74 17.15
C ALA A 170 10.62 13.85 15.63
N GLU A 171 9.56 14.53 15.21
CA GLU A 171 9.23 14.76 13.80
C GLU A 171 10.38 15.47 13.05
N MET A 172 10.98 16.51 13.64
CA MET A 172 12.11 17.22 13.03
C MET A 172 13.40 16.37 13.00
N THR A 173 13.57 15.48 13.99
CA THR A 173 14.68 14.51 13.97
C THR A 173 14.53 13.53 12.82
N ASP A 174 13.32 13.00 12.62
CA ASP A 174 13.02 12.08 11.53
C ASP A 174 13.06 12.78 10.15
N GLU A 175 12.73 14.07 10.08
CA GLU A 175 12.90 14.90 8.87
C GLU A 175 14.39 15.03 8.47
N VAL A 176 15.27 15.21 9.44
CA VAL A 176 16.68 15.46 9.19
C VAL A 176 17.50 14.18 9.04
N LEU A 177 17.24 13.16 9.83
CA LEU A 177 18.02 11.92 9.89
C LEU A 177 17.28 10.70 9.36
N GLY A 178 15.96 10.68 9.46
CA GLY A 178 15.09 9.53 9.09
C GLY A 178 14.41 9.71 7.74
N LEU A 179 13.24 9.14 7.62
CA LEU A 179 12.40 9.19 6.41
C LEU A 179 11.32 10.28 6.49
N GLY A 180 11.51 11.27 7.36
CA GLY A 180 10.57 12.38 7.53
C GLY A 180 9.17 11.92 7.91
N PRO A 181 8.10 12.49 7.30
CA PRO A 181 6.72 12.12 7.61
C PRO A 181 6.38 10.67 7.28
N LEU A 182 7.22 9.97 6.50
CA LEU A 182 6.99 8.57 6.17
C LEU A 182 7.32 7.65 7.33
N GLN A 183 8.14 8.07 8.31
CA GLN A 183 8.57 7.23 9.42
C GLN A 183 7.35 6.77 10.26
N GLU A 184 6.47 7.69 10.64
CA GLU A 184 5.25 7.37 11.40
C GLU A 184 4.35 6.37 10.66
N LEU A 185 4.24 6.51 9.32
CA LEU A 185 3.43 5.62 8.48
C LEU A 185 4.06 4.24 8.31
N LEU A 186 5.38 4.18 8.25
CA LEU A 186 6.12 2.92 8.14
C LEU A 186 6.08 2.14 9.46
N ASP A 187 5.96 2.81 10.60
CA ASP A 187 5.86 2.17 11.90
C ASP A 187 4.43 1.73 12.24
N ASP A 188 3.40 2.25 11.56
CA ASP A 188 2.00 1.83 11.75
C ASP A 188 1.74 0.48 11.05
N ASP A 189 1.58 -0.61 11.82
CA ASP A 189 1.31 -1.95 11.29
C ASP A 189 -0.01 -2.07 10.49
N ALA A 190 -0.94 -1.13 10.65
CA ALA A 190 -2.19 -1.11 9.87
C ALA A 190 -1.98 -0.60 8.44
N VAL A 191 -0.90 0.14 8.18
CA VAL A 191 -0.55 0.66 6.85
C VAL A 191 0.11 -0.44 6.04
N SER A 192 -0.42 -0.74 4.86
CA SER A 192 0.14 -1.68 3.88
C SER A 192 0.93 -0.99 2.77
N GLU A 193 0.51 0.21 2.38
CA GLU A 193 1.14 0.98 1.31
C GLU A 193 1.13 2.48 1.64
N VAL A 194 2.20 3.19 1.30
CA VAL A 194 2.33 4.65 1.43
C VAL A 194 2.55 5.23 0.04
N MET A 195 1.75 6.23 -0.33
CA MET A 195 1.75 6.82 -1.66
C MET A 195 1.87 8.34 -1.55
N VAL A 196 3.06 8.87 -1.79
CA VAL A 196 3.33 10.31 -1.91
C VAL A 196 3.06 10.70 -3.36
N VAL A 197 2.02 11.48 -3.59
CA VAL A 197 1.65 12.00 -4.92
C VAL A 197 2.44 13.26 -5.24
N ASP A 198 2.63 14.08 -4.24
CA ASP A 198 3.46 15.28 -4.19
C ASP A 198 3.81 15.56 -2.72
N PRO A 199 4.72 16.49 -2.40
CA PRO A 199 5.14 16.76 -1.03
C PRO A 199 4.00 17.11 -0.06
N GLU A 200 2.91 17.68 -0.53
CA GLU A 200 1.77 18.06 0.30
C GLU A 200 0.70 16.97 0.43
N THR A 201 0.76 15.93 -0.42
CA THR A 201 -0.30 14.94 -0.58
C THR A 201 0.22 13.51 -0.38
N ILE A 202 -0.08 12.92 0.77
CA ILE A 202 0.31 11.56 1.12
C ILE A 202 -0.93 10.72 1.40
N TYR A 203 -1.11 9.65 0.63
CA TYR A 203 -2.13 8.63 0.86
C TYR A 203 -1.51 7.39 1.51
N VAL A 204 -2.32 6.64 2.22
CA VAL A 204 -1.98 5.31 2.74
C VAL A 204 -3.07 4.30 2.39
N GLU A 205 -2.68 3.04 2.22
CA GLU A 205 -3.64 1.94 2.22
C GLU A 205 -3.70 1.31 3.61
N LYS A 206 -4.89 1.30 4.22
CA LYS A 206 -5.19 0.60 5.47
C LYS A 206 -6.34 -0.37 5.25
N HIS A 207 -6.13 -1.63 5.59
CA HIS A 207 -7.15 -2.69 5.46
C HIS A 207 -7.78 -2.78 4.05
N GLY A 208 -7.01 -2.42 3.00
CA GLY A 208 -7.47 -2.42 1.61
C GLY A 208 -8.22 -1.17 1.18
N THR A 209 -8.32 -0.14 2.02
CA THR A 209 -8.92 1.16 1.72
C THR A 209 -7.83 2.23 1.63
N ILE A 210 -7.91 3.08 0.60
CA ILE A 210 -6.99 4.19 0.42
C ILE A 210 -7.54 5.43 1.16
N GLU A 211 -6.71 6.03 2.01
CA GLU A 211 -7.07 7.17 2.85
C GLU A 211 -6.03 8.28 2.69
N LEU A 212 -6.49 9.54 2.65
CA LEU A 212 -5.60 10.72 2.69
C LEU A 212 -5.11 10.92 4.12
N THR A 213 -3.81 11.14 4.29
CA THR A 213 -3.22 11.46 5.61
C THR A 213 -3.17 12.97 5.83
N SER A 214 -2.96 13.38 7.08
CA SER A 214 -2.65 14.78 7.44
C SER A 214 -1.14 15.09 7.37
N LEU A 215 -0.31 14.08 7.12
CA LEU A 215 1.13 14.22 7.03
C LEU A 215 1.55 14.78 5.67
N ARG A 216 2.63 15.54 5.66
CA ARG A 216 3.20 16.13 4.44
C ARG A 216 4.68 16.43 4.62
N PHE A 217 5.40 16.49 3.54
CA PHE A 217 6.76 17.04 3.50
C PHE A 217 6.72 18.57 3.59
N MET A 218 7.84 19.19 3.94
CA MET A 218 7.95 20.66 3.96
C MET A 218 7.93 21.25 2.55
N ASP A 219 8.60 20.59 1.61
CA ASP A 219 8.78 21.01 0.22
C ASP A 219 9.32 19.85 -0.64
N ASP A 220 9.56 20.12 -1.92
CA ASP A 220 10.13 19.19 -2.89
C ASP A 220 11.52 18.71 -2.48
N GLU A 221 12.33 19.60 -1.89
CA GLU A 221 13.71 19.30 -1.51
C GLU A 221 13.76 18.31 -0.34
N SER A 222 12.90 18.47 0.65
CA SER A 222 12.78 17.53 1.78
C SER A 222 12.32 16.15 1.32
N CYS A 223 11.36 16.07 0.39
CA CYS A 223 10.93 14.82 -0.22
C CYS A 223 12.06 14.16 -1.02
N ARG A 224 12.79 14.94 -1.84
CA ARG A 224 13.93 14.46 -2.62
C ARG A 224 15.07 13.95 -1.73
N SER A 225 15.37 14.66 -0.64
CA SER A 225 16.38 14.25 0.34
C SER A 225 16.06 12.89 0.98
N VAL A 226 14.77 12.60 1.23
CA VAL A 226 14.34 11.29 1.72
C VAL A 226 14.55 10.21 0.65
N ILE A 227 14.24 10.50 -0.62
CA ILE A 227 14.50 9.55 -1.71
C ILE A 227 16.01 9.24 -1.79
N GLU A 228 16.86 10.27 -1.76
CA GLU A 228 18.33 10.14 -1.82
C GLU A 228 18.87 9.32 -0.64
N ARG A 229 18.35 9.54 0.57
CA ARG A 229 18.70 8.72 1.76
C ARG A 229 18.34 7.25 1.62
N ILE A 230 17.25 6.94 0.92
CA ILE A 230 16.84 5.55 0.66
C ILE A 230 17.75 4.90 -0.38
N VAL A 231 18.12 5.61 -1.45
CA VAL A 231 18.75 4.99 -2.62
C VAL A 231 20.28 5.00 -2.56
N THR A 232 20.89 6.00 -1.93
CA THR A 232 22.36 6.16 -1.85
C THR A 232 23.06 4.99 -1.15
N PRO A 233 22.58 4.47 0.00
CA PRO A 233 23.20 3.30 0.64
C PRO A 233 23.15 2.04 -0.21
N LEU A 234 22.24 1.98 -1.19
CA LEU A 234 22.10 0.87 -2.14
C LEU A 234 23.00 1.02 -3.36
N GLY A 235 23.85 2.06 -3.40
CA GLY A 235 24.70 2.37 -4.56
C GLY A 235 23.89 2.84 -5.77
N ARG A 236 22.67 3.34 -5.57
CA ARG A 236 21.80 3.89 -6.61
C ARG A 236 21.76 5.41 -6.50
N ARG A 237 21.38 6.07 -7.58
CA ARG A 237 21.17 7.52 -7.60
C ARG A 237 19.85 7.84 -8.28
N ILE A 238 19.32 9.02 -7.96
CA ILE A 238 18.17 9.61 -8.64
C ILE A 238 18.50 11.07 -8.95
N ASP A 239 18.42 11.44 -10.21
CA ASP A 239 18.70 12.78 -10.70
C ASP A 239 17.91 13.04 -12.00
N GLU A 240 18.03 14.25 -12.58
CA GLU A 240 17.31 14.59 -13.81
C GLU A 240 17.65 13.68 -15.00
N SER A 241 18.84 13.04 -14.99
CA SER A 241 19.25 12.10 -16.04
C SER A 241 18.71 10.68 -15.80
N THR A 242 18.44 10.34 -14.56
CA THR A 242 17.86 9.07 -14.11
C THR A 242 16.73 9.35 -13.11
N PRO A 243 15.59 9.87 -13.58
CA PRO A 243 14.53 10.37 -12.70
C PRO A 243 13.60 9.29 -12.13
N LEU A 244 13.93 8.02 -12.33
CA LEU A 244 13.21 6.84 -11.85
C LEU A 244 14.14 5.95 -11.04
N VAL A 245 13.66 5.44 -9.90
CA VAL A 245 14.40 4.46 -9.13
C VAL A 245 13.47 3.49 -8.42
N ASP A 246 13.83 2.21 -8.47
CA ASP A 246 13.31 1.19 -7.57
C ASP A 246 14.33 0.91 -6.49
N ALA A 247 13.89 0.82 -5.25
CA ALA A 247 14.75 0.61 -4.09
C ALA A 247 14.07 -0.30 -3.08
N ARG A 248 14.77 -0.60 -2.00
CA ARG A 248 14.24 -1.38 -0.89
C ARG A 248 14.73 -0.79 0.43
N LEU A 249 13.83 -0.68 1.39
CA LEU A 249 14.17 -0.34 2.76
C LEU A 249 14.85 -1.55 3.46
N PRO A 250 15.57 -1.31 4.55
CA PRO A 250 16.22 -2.38 5.32
C PRO A 250 15.27 -3.46 5.87
N ASP A 251 14.00 -3.10 6.09
CA ASP A 251 12.95 -4.02 6.53
C ASP A 251 12.40 -4.91 5.39
N GLY A 252 12.83 -4.66 4.15
CA GLY A 252 12.38 -5.35 2.95
C GLY A 252 11.26 -4.67 2.18
N SER A 253 10.71 -3.54 2.67
CA SER A 253 9.68 -2.76 1.98
C SER A 253 10.18 -2.24 0.64
N ARG A 254 9.36 -2.36 -0.40
CA ARG A 254 9.69 -1.90 -1.76
C ARG A 254 9.42 -0.43 -1.90
N VAL A 255 10.32 0.30 -2.53
CA VAL A 255 10.20 1.73 -2.81
C VAL A 255 10.33 1.96 -4.30
N ASN A 256 9.39 2.66 -4.89
CA ASN A 256 9.50 3.25 -6.21
C ASN A 256 9.47 4.77 -6.05
N ALA A 257 10.40 5.48 -6.65
CA ALA A 257 10.42 6.93 -6.64
C ALA A 257 10.58 7.49 -8.05
N VAL A 258 9.91 8.62 -8.29
CA VAL A 258 9.93 9.36 -9.55
C VAL A 258 10.08 10.83 -9.23
N ILE A 259 11.02 11.52 -9.91
CA ILE A 259 11.22 12.96 -9.75
C ILE A 259 10.98 13.72 -11.04
N PRO A 260 10.86 15.05 -11.02
CA PRO A 260 10.88 15.87 -12.23
C PRO A 260 12.13 15.57 -13.09
N PRO A 261 12.05 15.60 -14.43
CA PRO A 261 10.92 16.12 -15.22
C PRO A 261 9.78 15.11 -15.50
N LEU A 262 9.85 13.87 -15.05
CA LEU A 262 8.82 12.86 -15.33
C LEU A 262 7.59 13.05 -14.44
N SER A 263 7.75 13.34 -13.15
CA SER A 263 6.65 13.69 -12.27
C SER A 263 6.35 15.19 -12.36
N ILE A 264 5.11 15.53 -12.75
CA ILE A 264 4.73 16.92 -13.05
C ILE A 264 4.49 17.75 -11.78
N ARG A 265 4.05 17.10 -10.69
CA ARG A 265 3.64 17.75 -9.43
C ARG A 265 4.73 17.79 -8.35
N GLY A 266 5.94 17.38 -8.68
CA GLY A 266 7.05 17.24 -7.73
C GLY A 266 7.48 15.78 -7.52
N PRO A 267 8.38 15.51 -6.58
CA PRO A 267 8.81 14.16 -6.26
C PRO A 267 7.65 13.28 -5.80
N CYS A 268 7.61 12.05 -6.31
CA CYS A 268 6.58 11.05 -6.02
C CYS A 268 7.25 9.80 -5.44
N ILE A 269 6.68 9.23 -4.38
CA ILE A 269 7.21 8.02 -3.73
C ILE A 269 6.07 7.05 -3.48
N THR A 270 6.26 5.80 -3.85
CA THR A 270 5.36 4.71 -3.46
C THR A 270 6.15 3.68 -2.65
N ILE A 271 5.68 3.38 -1.44
CA ILE A 271 6.30 2.37 -0.57
C ILE A 271 5.27 1.29 -0.29
N ARG A 272 5.55 0.08 -0.75
CA ARG A 272 4.77 -1.10 -0.38
C ARG A 272 5.45 -1.78 0.79
N LYS A 273 4.83 -1.71 1.95
CA LYS A 273 5.39 -2.26 3.17
C LYS A 273 5.51 -3.77 3.10
N PHE A 274 6.59 -4.24 3.66
CA PHE A 274 6.79 -5.66 3.84
C PHE A 274 5.98 -6.14 5.07
N ALA A 275 5.02 -7.05 4.84
CA ALA A 275 4.14 -7.54 5.92
C ALA A 275 4.98 -8.19 7.04
N ARG A 276 4.96 -7.59 8.24
CA ARG A 276 5.67 -8.12 9.43
C ARG A 276 4.98 -9.37 9.96
N ASN A 277 3.66 -9.41 9.91
CA ASN A 277 2.86 -10.51 10.43
C ASN A 277 2.62 -11.57 9.36
N ARG A 278 3.07 -12.80 9.62
CA ARG A 278 2.82 -13.94 8.75
C ARG A 278 1.42 -14.49 9.01
N LEU A 279 0.62 -14.55 7.98
CA LEU A 279 -0.67 -15.22 8.08
C LEU A 279 -0.48 -16.74 8.15
N GLN A 280 -1.32 -17.38 8.96
CA GLN A 280 -1.40 -18.83 9.07
C GLN A 280 -2.64 -19.35 8.33
N MET A 281 -2.65 -20.64 8.00
CA MET A 281 -3.77 -21.28 7.33
C MET A 281 -5.10 -21.11 8.10
N SER A 282 -5.08 -21.23 9.43
CA SER A 282 -6.23 -21.01 10.30
C SER A 282 -6.82 -19.61 10.20
N GLN A 283 -5.97 -18.60 9.98
CA GLN A 283 -6.43 -17.23 9.77
C GLN A 283 -7.09 -17.04 8.40
N LEU A 284 -6.56 -17.69 7.34
CA LEU A 284 -7.23 -17.67 6.03
C LEU A 284 -8.62 -18.32 6.10
N VAL A 285 -8.76 -19.39 6.89
CA VAL A 285 -10.06 -20.02 7.16
C VAL A 285 -10.97 -19.07 7.94
N SER A 286 -10.48 -18.44 9.00
CA SER A 286 -11.26 -17.49 9.81
C SER A 286 -11.72 -16.26 9.02
N PHE A 287 -10.92 -15.78 8.06
CA PHE A 287 -11.31 -14.71 7.12
C PHE A 287 -12.28 -15.21 6.04
N GLY A 288 -12.56 -16.51 6.01
CA GLY A 288 -13.39 -17.17 5.00
C GLY A 288 -12.75 -17.15 3.59
N ALA A 289 -11.44 -16.95 3.49
CA ALA A 289 -10.75 -17.02 2.20
C ALA A 289 -10.85 -18.41 1.56
N LEU A 290 -10.90 -19.45 2.39
CA LEU A 290 -11.15 -20.84 2.05
C LEU A 290 -11.78 -21.53 3.28
N ASN A 291 -12.35 -22.73 3.11
CA ASN A 291 -12.88 -23.51 4.22
C ASN A 291 -11.85 -24.56 4.73
N GLU A 292 -12.17 -25.24 5.83
CA GLU A 292 -11.29 -26.23 6.46
C GLU A 292 -10.97 -27.42 5.53
N ALA A 293 -11.95 -27.88 4.75
CA ALA A 293 -11.72 -28.98 3.80
C ALA A 293 -10.71 -28.60 2.70
N MET A 294 -10.84 -27.40 2.13
CA MET A 294 -9.88 -26.87 1.16
C MET A 294 -8.49 -26.68 1.78
N ALA A 295 -8.42 -26.19 3.01
CA ALA A 295 -7.17 -26.01 3.75
C ALA A 295 -6.44 -27.35 3.94
N ALA A 296 -7.17 -28.35 4.43
CA ALA A 296 -6.64 -29.70 4.64
C ALA A 296 -6.18 -30.34 3.31
N PHE A 297 -6.99 -30.21 2.26
CA PHE A 297 -6.65 -30.72 0.92
C PHE A 297 -5.35 -30.09 0.39
N LEU A 298 -5.24 -28.77 0.41
CA LEU A 298 -4.05 -28.08 -0.09
C LEU A 298 -2.79 -28.42 0.72
N GLN A 299 -2.90 -28.55 2.05
CA GLN A 299 -1.78 -29.01 2.89
C GLN A 299 -1.34 -30.43 2.54
N ARG A 300 -2.30 -31.33 2.23
CA ARG A 300 -2.00 -32.70 1.76
C ARG A 300 -1.29 -32.68 0.41
N CYS A 301 -1.75 -31.83 -0.54
CA CYS A 301 -1.09 -31.64 -1.84
C CYS A 301 0.38 -31.24 -1.66
N VAL A 302 0.64 -30.26 -0.78
CA VAL A 302 2.01 -29.81 -0.51
C VAL A 302 2.85 -30.94 0.10
N ARG A 303 2.33 -31.67 1.10
CA ARG A 303 3.04 -32.80 1.72
C ARG A 303 3.29 -33.95 0.74
N ALA A 304 2.35 -34.19 -0.18
CA ALA A 304 2.47 -35.23 -1.22
C ALA A 304 3.33 -34.80 -2.42
N LYS A 305 3.99 -33.64 -2.34
CA LYS A 305 4.82 -33.09 -3.43
C LYS A 305 4.03 -32.84 -4.73
N LYS A 306 2.77 -32.40 -4.65
CA LYS A 306 2.05 -31.96 -5.83
C LYS A 306 2.51 -30.57 -6.24
N ASN A 307 2.76 -30.36 -7.51
CA ASN A 307 3.11 -29.06 -8.07
C ASN A 307 1.87 -28.16 -8.11
N VAL A 308 1.98 -26.96 -7.59
CA VAL A 308 0.84 -26.03 -7.44
C VAL A 308 1.09 -24.71 -8.13
N ILE A 309 0.15 -24.27 -8.94
CA ILE A 309 0.13 -22.92 -9.50
C ILE A 309 -0.99 -22.13 -8.83
N ILE A 310 -0.65 -21.00 -8.21
CA ILE A 310 -1.63 -20.09 -7.61
C ILE A 310 -1.88 -18.95 -8.60
N SER A 311 -3.11 -18.80 -8.99
CA SER A 311 -3.56 -17.81 -9.97
C SER A 311 -4.49 -16.75 -9.35
N GLY A 312 -4.49 -15.56 -9.91
CA GLY A 312 -5.39 -14.49 -9.49
C GLY A 312 -4.94 -13.11 -9.97
N GLY A 313 -5.84 -12.14 -9.87
CA GLY A 313 -5.56 -10.74 -10.19
C GLY A 313 -4.57 -10.07 -9.24
N THR A 314 -4.22 -8.81 -9.53
CA THR A 314 -3.39 -7.99 -8.63
C THR A 314 -4.12 -7.77 -7.30
N GLY A 315 -3.39 -7.89 -6.18
CA GLY A 315 -3.96 -7.70 -4.85
C GLY A 315 -4.91 -8.82 -4.37
N SER A 316 -5.05 -9.93 -5.11
CA SER A 316 -5.87 -11.08 -4.69
C SER A 316 -5.26 -11.88 -3.52
N GLY A 317 -3.95 -11.72 -3.23
CA GLY A 317 -3.26 -12.41 -2.14
C GLY A 317 -2.51 -13.68 -2.55
N LYS A 318 -2.15 -13.84 -3.82
CA LYS A 318 -1.41 -15.01 -4.34
C LYS A 318 -0.14 -15.32 -3.57
N THR A 319 0.75 -14.33 -3.41
CA THR A 319 2.01 -14.49 -2.67
C THR A 319 1.76 -14.84 -1.21
N THR A 320 0.71 -14.27 -0.62
CA THR A 320 0.27 -14.62 0.74
C THR A 320 -0.14 -16.09 0.83
N LEU A 321 -0.97 -16.57 -0.10
CA LEU A 321 -1.39 -17.97 -0.13
C LEU A 321 -0.20 -18.90 -0.39
N LEU A 322 0.70 -18.55 -1.32
CA LEU A 322 1.94 -19.29 -1.57
C LEU A 322 2.78 -19.43 -0.28
N ASN A 323 2.94 -18.31 0.44
CA ASN A 323 3.67 -18.27 1.70
C ASN A 323 3.01 -19.12 2.80
N VAL A 324 1.67 -19.07 2.91
CA VAL A 324 0.92 -19.91 3.87
C VAL A 324 1.01 -21.39 3.50
N LEU A 325 0.89 -21.75 2.23
CA LEU A 325 1.01 -23.14 1.77
C LEU A 325 2.41 -23.69 1.98
N SER A 326 3.44 -22.86 1.79
CA SER A 326 4.83 -23.28 1.99
C SER A 326 5.09 -23.75 3.42
N SER A 327 4.34 -23.29 4.42
CA SER A 327 4.46 -23.75 5.81
C SER A 327 4.15 -25.25 5.99
N ALA A 328 3.42 -25.85 5.04
CA ALA A 328 3.13 -27.29 5.05
C ALA A 328 4.27 -28.16 4.50
N ILE A 329 5.33 -27.55 3.95
CA ILE A 329 6.52 -28.27 3.48
C ILE A 329 7.28 -28.81 4.71
N PRO A 330 7.66 -30.10 4.71
CA PRO A 330 8.42 -30.70 5.80
C PRO A 330 9.76 -29.98 6.08
N ALA A 331 10.09 -29.82 7.36
CA ALA A 331 11.28 -29.09 7.81
C ALA A 331 12.63 -29.69 7.31
N GLN A 332 12.63 -30.95 6.90
CA GLN A 332 13.81 -31.65 6.39
C GLN A 332 14.12 -31.32 4.93
N GLU A 333 13.18 -30.75 4.20
CA GLU A 333 13.34 -30.45 2.79
C GLU A 333 14.09 -29.14 2.58
N ARG A 334 15.01 -29.14 1.60
CA ARG A 334 15.73 -27.94 1.16
C ARG A 334 14.88 -27.16 0.18
N ILE A 335 14.62 -25.91 0.50
CA ILE A 335 13.80 -25.01 -0.31
C ILE A 335 14.67 -23.91 -0.92
N VAL A 336 14.50 -23.66 -2.21
CA VAL A 336 15.06 -22.48 -2.87
C VAL A 336 13.91 -21.59 -3.30
N THR A 337 13.87 -20.33 -2.83
CA THR A 337 12.92 -19.32 -3.29
C THR A 337 13.57 -18.42 -4.32
N ILE A 338 12.84 -18.04 -5.36
CA ILE A 338 13.30 -17.18 -6.45
C ILE A 338 12.22 -16.13 -6.72
N GLU A 339 12.56 -14.86 -6.56
CA GLU A 339 11.62 -13.76 -6.64
C GLU A 339 12.24 -12.53 -7.31
N ASP A 340 11.43 -11.67 -7.92
CA ASP A 340 11.89 -10.36 -8.39
C ASP A 340 12.25 -9.45 -7.22
N ALA A 341 11.48 -9.55 -6.16
CA ALA A 341 11.79 -8.97 -4.87
C ALA A 341 11.28 -9.92 -3.81
N ALA A 342 12.15 -10.30 -2.85
CA ALA A 342 11.83 -11.30 -1.84
C ALA A 342 10.67 -10.86 -0.96
N GLU A 343 9.53 -11.52 -1.10
CA GLU A 343 8.31 -11.38 -0.29
C GLU A 343 8.03 -12.63 0.54
N LEU A 344 8.56 -13.78 0.11
CA LEU A 344 8.35 -15.04 0.79
C LEU A 344 9.18 -15.13 2.08
N ARG A 345 8.53 -15.49 3.17
CA ARG A 345 9.16 -15.74 4.48
C ARG A 345 8.78 -17.12 4.96
N LEU A 346 9.65 -18.07 4.76
CA LEU A 346 9.48 -19.45 5.17
C LEU A 346 10.08 -19.68 6.56
N ASP A 347 9.43 -20.55 7.35
CA ASP A 347 9.90 -20.90 8.71
C ASP A 347 10.81 -22.12 8.72
N GLN A 348 10.94 -22.82 7.58
CA GLN A 348 11.79 -23.99 7.48
C GLN A 348 13.27 -23.61 7.68
N PRO A 349 14.04 -24.46 8.35
CA PRO A 349 15.44 -24.14 8.69
C PRO A 349 16.36 -24.14 7.48
N HIS A 350 15.97 -24.81 6.38
CA HIS A 350 16.82 -24.99 5.20
C HIS A 350 16.25 -24.26 3.99
N VAL A 351 16.24 -22.93 4.03
CA VAL A 351 15.77 -22.07 2.94
C VAL A 351 16.92 -21.25 2.37
N VAL A 352 17.02 -21.21 1.05
CA VAL A 352 17.90 -20.29 0.31
C VAL A 352 17.03 -19.36 -0.50
N SER A 353 17.07 -18.07 -0.20
CA SER A 353 16.32 -17.06 -0.92
C SER A 353 17.19 -16.38 -1.95
N LEU A 354 16.73 -16.34 -3.20
CA LEU A 354 17.37 -15.70 -4.33
C LEU A 354 16.47 -14.60 -4.87
N GLU A 355 17.07 -13.45 -5.20
CA GLU A 355 16.39 -12.31 -5.75
C GLU A 355 17.01 -11.91 -7.08
N SER A 356 16.17 -11.58 -8.07
CA SER A 356 16.61 -11.09 -9.37
C SER A 356 17.33 -9.74 -9.21
N ARG A 357 18.26 -9.49 -10.11
CA ARG A 357 19.01 -8.24 -10.13
C ARG A 357 18.84 -7.57 -11.47
N PRO A 358 18.26 -6.37 -11.54
CA PRO A 358 18.21 -5.58 -12.77
C PRO A 358 19.61 -5.11 -13.17
N ARG A 359 19.78 -4.69 -14.41
CA ARG A 359 21.02 -4.08 -14.91
C ARG A 359 21.44 -2.90 -14.06
N ASN A 360 22.72 -2.77 -13.84
CA ASN A 360 23.30 -1.59 -13.20
C ASN A 360 23.32 -0.39 -14.18
N LEU A 361 23.78 0.78 -13.70
CA LEU A 361 23.87 2.00 -14.52
C LEU A 361 24.77 1.84 -15.77
N GLU A 362 25.70 0.89 -15.75
CA GLU A 362 26.58 0.53 -16.87
C GLU A 362 25.94 -0.45 -17.86
N GLY A 363 24.68 -0.86 -17.63
CA GLY A 363 23.96 -1.81 -18.46
C GLY A 363 24.38 -3.27 -18.27
N SER A 364 25.17 -3.59 -17.24
CA SER A 364 25.69 -4.91 -16.92
C SER A 364 25.17 -5.45 -15.57
N GLY A 365 25.47 -6.71 -15.25
CA GLY A 365 25.17 -7.33 -13.95
C GLY A 365 23.71 -7.73 -13.74
N GLU A 366 22.93 -7.89 -14.81
CA GLU A 366 21.59 -8.44 -14.75
C GLU A 366 21.62 -9.94 -14.42
N TYR A 367 20.74 -10.34 -13.49
CA TYR A 367 20.41 -11.73 -13.21
C TYR A 367 18.89 -11.86 -13.16
N THR A 368 18.34 -12.52 -14.16
CA THR A 368 16.90 -12.72 -14.30
C THR A 368 16.41 -13.88 -13.42
N ILE A 369 15.10 -13.99 -13.17
CA ILE A 369 14.48 -15.16 -12.52
C ILE A 369 14.90 -16.43 -13.26
N ARG A 370 14.97 -16.40 -14.59
CA ARG A 370 15.40 -17.53 -15.43
C ARG A 370 16.82 -17.98 -15.12
N ASP A 371 17.76 -17.05 -14.97
CA ASP A 371 19.15 -17.35 -14.63
C ASP A 371 19.26 -17.98 -13.25
N LEU A 372 18.52 -17.42 -12.28
CA LEU A 372 18.47 -17.93 -10.92
C LEU A 372 17.84 -19.32 -10.84
N LEU A 373 16.78 -19.57 -11.62
CA LEU A 373 16.12 -20.88 -11.66
C LEU A 373 17.05 -21.95 -12.23
N ARG A 374 17.79 -21.67 -13.31
CA ARG A 374 18.80 -22.57 -13.87
C ARG A 374 19.94 -22.82 -12.90
N ASN A 375 20.32 -21.85 -12.11
CA ASN A 375 21.32 -22.04 -11.07
C ASN A 375 20.78 -22.87 -9.90
N ALA A 376 19.53 -22.65 -9.50
CA ALA A 376 18.86 -23.35 -8.41
C ALA A 376 18.85 -24.88 -8.63
N LEU A 377 18.67 -25.36 -9.88
CA LEU A 377 18.72 -26.78 -10.23
C LEU A 377 20.05 -27.44 -9.88
N ARG A 378 21.15 -26.66 -9.71
CA ARG A 378 22.46 -27.14 -9.28
C ARG A 378 22.71 -27.03 -7.78
N MET A 379 21.75 -26.44 -7.05
CA MET A 379 21.85 -26.23 -5.61
C MET A 379 21.28 -27.40 -4.79
N ARG A 380 20.85 -28.47 -5.44
CA ARG A 380 20.20 -29.64 -4.82
C ARG A 380 18.95 -29.26 -4.01
N PRO A 381 18.00 -28.53 -4.58
CA PRO A 381 16.76 -28.26 -3.89
C PRO A 381 15.86 -29.50 -3.88
N ASP A 382 15.09 -29.65 -2.79
CA ASP A 382 13.93 -30.56 -2.76
C ASP A 382 12.70 -29.89 -3.34
N ARG A 383 12.60 -28.55 -3.16
CA ARG A 383 11.52 -27.70 -3.66
C ARG A 383 12.06 -26.38 -4.23
N ILE A 384 11.42 -25.91 -5.28
CA ILE A 384 11.67 -24.58 -5.83
C ILE A 384 10.36 -23.79 -5.75
N LEU A 385 10.42 -22.60 -5.12
CA LEU A 385 9.30 -21.70 -5.04
C LEU A 385 9.63 -20.45 -5.86
N VAL A 386 8.88 -20.22 -6.94
CA VAL A 386 9.03 -19.01 -7.75
C VAL A 386 7.91 -18.06 -7.37
N GLY A 387 8.26 -16.85 -6.90
CA GLY A 387 7.29 -15.86 -6.46
C GLY A 387 6.22 -15.59 -7.51
N GLU A 388 6.63 -15.41 -8.78
CA GLU A 388 5.72 -15.25 -9.91
C GLU A 388 6.43 -15.59 -11.23
N CYS A 389 5.71 -16.28 -12.14
CA CYS A 389 6.12 -16.45 -13.53
C CYS A 389 5.49 -15.35 -14.39
N ARG A 390 6.33 -14.53 -15.06
CA ARG A 390 5.93 -13.38 -15.88
C ARG A 390 6.39 -13.45 -17.33
N ALA A 391 7.40 -14.27 -17.61
CA ALA A 391 8.04 -14.39 -18.92
C ALA A 391 8.51 -15.84 -19.19
N GLY A 392 9.55 -15.99 -19.99
CA GLY A 392 10.06 -17.27 -20.46
C GLY A 392 10.62 -18.22 -19.40
N GLU A 393 10.78 -17.79 -18.13
CA GLU A 393 11.16 -18.66 -17.00
C GLU A 393 10.11 -19.74 -16.72
N ALA A 394 8.87 -19.55 -17.18
CA ALA A 394 7.79 -20.51 -17.01
C ALA A 394 8.19 -21.91 -17.56
N ILE A 395 8.89 -21.99 -18.68
CA ILE A 395 9.35 -23.26 -19.25
C ILE A 395 10.39 -23.94 -18.36
N ASP A 396 11.34 -23.17 -17.82
CA ASP A 396 12.38 -23.72 -16.93
C ASP A 396 11.74 -24.18 -15.60
N MET A 397 10.66 -23.51 -15.14
CA MET A 397 9.87 -23.92 -13.99
C MET A 397 9.11 -25.24 -14.24
N LEU A 398 8.47 -25.41 -15.39
CA LEU A 398 7.82 -26.68 -15.78
C LEU A 398 8.84 -27.81 -15.86
N GLN A 399 10.02 -27.55 -16.41
CA GLN A 399 11.11 -28.54 -16.43
C GLN A 399 11.54 -28.94 -15.01
N ALA A 400 11.69 -27.98 -14.09
CA ALA A 400 12.00 -28.27 -12.69
C ALA A 400 10.92 -29.14 -12.04
N MET A 401 9.65 -28.81 -12.27
CA MET A 401 8.48 -29.56 -11.76
C MET A 401 8.44 -31.01 -12.25
N ASN A 402 8.99 -31.28 -13.44
CA ASN A 402 8.97 -32.60 -14.10
C ASN A 402 10.25 -33.41 -13.91
N THR A 403 11.33 -32.84 -13.39
CA THR A 403 12.68 -33.47 -13.35
C THR A 403 13.24 -33.58 -11.94
N GLY A 404 12.45 -34.11 -10.99
CA GLY A 404 12.93 -34.44 -9.64
C GLY A 404 12.82 -33.32 -8.60
N HIS A 405 12.12 -32.26 -8.91
CA HIS A 405 11.82 -31.16 -7.98
C HIS A 405 10.29 -31.01 -7.81
N GLU A 406 9.61 -32.17 -7.70
CA GLU A 406 8.15 -32.20 -7.49
C GLU A 406 7.78 -31.48 -6.18
N GLY A 407 6.56 -30.92 -6.16
CA GLY A 407 6.08 -30.07 -5.07
C GLY A 407 6.58 -28.64 -5.14
N SER A 408 7.15 -28.25 -6.27
CA SER A 408 7.45 -26.85 -6.55
C SER A 408 6.18 -26.04 -6.76
N MET A 409 6.22 -24.76 -6.39
CA MET A 409 5.08 -23.87 -6.45
C MET A 409 5.43 -22.53 -7.08
N THR A 410 4.44 -21.93 -7.77
CA THR A 410 4.60 -20.57 -8.32
C THR A 410 3.26 -19.85 -8.36
N THR A 411 3.31 -18.54 -8.63
CA THR A 411 2.10 -17.76 -8.92
C THR A 411 2.09 -17.25 -10.35
N THR A 412 0.90 -16.93 -10.86
CA THR A 412 0.70 -16.27 -12.15
C THR A 412 -0.52 -15.37 -12.13
N HIS A 413 -0.57 -14.37 -13.02
CA HIS A 413 -1.73 -13.49 -13.15
C HIS A 413 -2.73 -14.05 -14.18
N ALA A 414 -3.92 -14.46 -13.71
CA ALA A 414 -5.07 -14.79 -14.56
C ALA A 414 -6.38 -14.62 -13.79
N ASN A 415 -7.52 -14.64 -14.49
CA ASN A 415 -8.84 -14.46 -13.89
C ASN A 415 -9.59 -15.79 -13.65
N SER A 416 -9.06 -16.90 -14.13
CA SER A 416 -9.58 -18.25 -13.91
C SER A 416 -8.47 -19.30 -14.01
N ALA A 417 -8.72 -20.50 -13.49
CA ALA A 417 -7.78 -21.62 -13.58
C ALA A 417 -7.45 -21.97 -15.06
N ARG A 418 -8.44 -21.95 -15.95
CA ARG A 418 -8.26 -22.19 -17.38
C ARG A 418 -7.40 -21.10 -18.05
N GLU A 419 -7.66 -19.83 -17.72
CA GLU A 419 -6.82 -18.71 -18.22
C GLU A 419 -5.40 -18.78 -17.67
N ALA A 420 -5.21 -19.27 -16.44
CA ALA A 420 -3.88 -19.48 -15.88
C ALA A 420 -3.05 -20.45 -16.72
N MET A 421 -3.63 -21.56 -17.15
CA MET A 421 -2.95 -22.53 -18.01
C MET A 421 -2.62 -21.94 -19.38
N LYS A 422 -3.54 -21.22 -20.01
CA LYS A 422 -3.26 -20.49 -21.27
C LYS A 422 -2.18 -19.42 -21.08
N ARG A 423 -2.15 -18.77 -19.92
CA ARG A 423 -1.10 -17.80 -19.59
C ARG A 423 0.26 -18.47 -19.49
N ILE A 424 0.36 -19.61 -18.79
CA ILE A 424 1.60 -20.38 -18.69
C ILE A 424 2.07 -20.84 -20.09
N GLU A 425 1.18 -21.34 -20.94
CA GLU A 425 1.49 -21.68 -22.34
C GLU A 425 2.08 -20.48 -23.10
N THR A 426 1.45 -19.31 -22.99
CA THR A 426 1.94 -18.06 -23.61
C THR A 426 3.32 -17.66 -23.06
N LEU A 427 3.54 -17.74 -21.76
CA LEU A 427 4.82 -17.41 -21.12
C LEU A 427 5.93 -18.39 -21.58
N CYS A 428 5.60 -19.66 -21.72
CA CYS A 428 6.55 -20.65 -22.25
C CYS A 428 6.96 -20.34 -23.70
N MET A 429 6.02 -19.90 -24.54
CA MET A 429 6.34 -19.46 -25.92
C MET A 429 7.28 -18.24 -25.95
N MET A 430 7.22 -17.36 -24.95
CA MET A 430 8.15 -16.21 -24.81
C MET A 430 9.60 -16.63 -24.49
N SER A 431 9.84 -17.90 -24.17
CA SER A 431 11.19 -18.40 -23.86
C SER A 431 12.16 -18.39 -25.05
N GLY A 432 11.66 -18.23 -26.27
CA GLY A 432 12.43 -18.31 -27.51
C GLY A 432 12.77 -19.73 -27.96
N LEU A 433 12.20 -20.74 -27.31
CA LEU A 433 12.32 -22.15 -27.75
C LEU A 433 11.26 -22.43 -28.83
N ASP A 434 11.65 -23.14 -29.85
CA ASP A 434 10.74 -23.58 -30.94
C ASP A 434 10.01 -24.86 -30.50
N LEU A 435 8.94 -24.67 -29.71
CA LEU A 435 8.08 -25.75 -29.20
C LEU A 435 6.69 -25.63 -29.79
N SER A 436 6.12 -26.77 -30.21
CA SER A 436 4.72 -26.75 -30.67
C SER A 436 3.76 -26.49 -29.50
N PRO A 437 2.63 -25.81 -29.72
CA PRO A 437 1.62 -25.63 -28.68
C PRO A 437 1.16 -26.95 -28.05
N HIS A 438 1.02 -27.99 -28.85
CA HIS A 438 0.66 -29.32 -28.36
C HIS A 438 1.70 -29.90 -27.38
N SER A 439 3.00 -29.85 -27.73
CA SER A 439 4.07 -30.32 -26.84
C SER A 439 4.17 -29.50 -25.56
N LEU A 440 3.87 -28.19 -25.60
CA LEU A 440 3.80 -27.35 -24.42
C LEU A 440 2.65 -27.74 -23.50
N ARG A 441 1.47 -28.04 -24.05
CA ARG A 441 0.32 -28.48 -23.27
C ARG A 441 0.56 -29.86 -22.65
N GLU A 442 1.19 -30.81 -23.38
CA GLU A 442 1.61 -32.08 -22.81
C GLU A 442 2.57 -31.87 -21.63
N GLN A 443 3.52 -30.94 -21.77
CA GLN A 443 4.44 -30.63 -20.70
C GLN A 443 3.74 -29.97 -19.50
N ILE A 444 2.77 -29.10 -19.72
CA ILE A 444 1.96 -28.50 -18.65
C ILE A 444 1.17 -29.62 -17.93
N ALA A 445 0.47 -30.47 -18.67
CA ALA A 445 -0.32 -31.57 -18.12
C ALA A 445 0.51 -32.53 -17.27
N SER A 446 1.76 -32.83 -17.70
CA SER A 446 2.65 -33.73 -16.97
C SER A 446 3.32 -33.07 -15.75
N SER A 447 3.41 -31.72 -15.72
CA SER A 447 4.16 -31.01 -14.68
C SER A 447 3.28 -30.38 -13.61
N VAL A 448 2.12 -29.83 -13.98
CA VAL A 448 1.24 -29.12 -13.07
C VAL A 448 0.15 -30.06 -12.58
N HIS A 449 -0.03 -30.17 -11.26
CA HIS A 449 -1.06 -31.03 -10.68
C HIS A 449 -2.29 -30.21 -10.26
N ILE A 450 -2.06 -29.06 -9.62
CA ILE A 450 -3.14 -28.26 -9.01
C ILE A 450 -3.01 -26.80 -9.42
N VAL A 451 -4.16 -26.22 -9.77
CA VAL A 451 -4.32 -24.77 -9.95
C VAL A 451 -5.27 -24.25 -8.88
N VAL A 452 -4.84 -23.22 -8.15
CA VAL A 452 -5.64 -22.54 -7.14
C VAL A 452 -5.97 -21.15 -7.65
N GLN A 453 -7.23 -20.86 -7.90
CA GLN A 453 -7.67 -19.52 -8.32
C GLN A 453 -8.08 -18.71 -7.10
N GLN A 454 -7.47 -17.54 -6.92
CA GLN A 454 -7.79 -16.61 -5.84
C GLN A 454 -8.24 -15.26 -6.39
N THR A 455 -9.37 -14.76 -5.90
CA THR A 455 -10.00 -13.53 -6.40
C THR A 455 -10.23 -12.53 -5.26
N ARG A 456 -9.96 -11.25 -5.52
CA ARG A 456 -10.45 -10.15 -4.69
C ARG A 456 -11.84 -9.79 -5.18
N LEU A 457 -12.84 -9.97 -4.32
CA LEU A 457 -14.25 -9.73 -4.63
C LEU A 457 -14.57 -8.23 -4.56
N SER A 458 -15.78 -7.87 -4.99
CA SER A 458 -16.24 -6.46 -5.04
C SER A 458 -16.35 -5.79 -3.68
N ASP A 459 -16.48 -6.55 -2.61
CA ASP A 459 -16.48 -6.09 -1.21
C ASP A 459 -15.07 -5.98 -0.61
N GLY A 460 -14.01 -6.18 -1.41
CA GLY A 460 -12.62 -6.17 -0.98
C GLY A 460 -12.12 -7.47 -0.34
N THR A 461 -13.01 -8.43 -0.04
CA THR A 461 -12.62 -9.74 0.52
C THR A 461 -11.87 -10.57 -0.51
N ARG A 462 -10.97 -11.43 -0.03
CA ARG A 462 -10.17 -12.32 -0.86
C ARG A 462 -10.67 -13.75 -0.66
N ARG A 463 -11.01 -14.44 -1.76
CA ARG A 463 -11.55 -15.81 -1.73
C ARG A 463 -10.77 -16.70 -2.70
N VAL A 464 -10.53 -17.94 -2.30
CA VAL A 464 -10.17 -19.01 -3.23
C VAL A 464 -11.45 -19.41 -3.95
N THR A 465 -11.54 -19.07 -5.23
CA THR A 465 -12.78 -19.26 -6.01
C THR A 465 -12.84 -20.61 -6.71
N SER A 466 -11.68 -21.26 -6.96
CA SER A 466 -11.60 -22.60 -7.52
C SER A 466 -10.29 -23.27 -7.08
N ILE A 467 -10.34 -24.56 -6.84
CA ILE A 467 -9.19 -25.47 -6.78
C ILE A 467 -9.45 -26.55 -7.81
N ALA A 468 -8.60 -26.62 -8.84
CA ALA A 468 -8.75 -27.54 -9.94
C ALA A 468 -7.52 -28.45 -10.10
N GLU A 469 -7.76 -29.72 -10.42
CA GLU A 469 -6.75 -30.62 -10.93
C GLU A 469 -6.51 -30.37 -12.41
N VAL A 470 -5.25 -30.40 -12.84
CA VAL A 470 -4.86 -30.40 -14.25
C VAL A 470 -4.69 -31.86 -14.67
N ASP A 471 -5.49 -32.29 -15.63
CA ASP A 471 -5.49 -33.64 -16.18
C ASP A 471 -4.80 -33.66 -17.56
N ALA A 472 -4.88 -34.79 -18.24
CA ALA A 472 -4.36 -34.98 -19.59
C ALA A 472 -5.01 -34.03 -20.62
N LEU A 473 -4.53 -34.10 -21.86
CA LEU A 473 -5.19 -33.40 -22.98
C LEU A 473 -6.42 -34.18 -23.43
N ASP A 474 -7.44 -33.44 -23.87
CA ASP A 474 -8.59 -34.02 -24.55
C ASP A 474 -8.28 -34.42 -26.01
N GLU A 475 -9.29 -34.90 -26.74
CA GLU A 475 -9.16 -35.34 -28.13
C GLU A 475 -8.79 -34.17 -29.08
N ASP A 476 -9.11 -32.94 -28.70
CA ASP A 476 -8.79 -31.72 -29.44
C ASP A 476 -7.37 -31.17 -29.07
N GLY A 477 -6.69 -31.81 -28.13
CA GLY A 477 -5.37 -31.38 -27.64
C GLY A 477 -5.42 -30.19 -26.69
N GLU A 478 -6.55 -29.94 -26.05
CA GLU A 478 -6.73 -28.90 -25.03
C GLU A 478 -6.57 -29.48 -23.61
N LEU A 479 -6.06 -28.65 -22.68
CA LEU A 479 -5.88 -29.06 -21.28
C LEU A 479 -7.25 -29.25 -20.59
N VAL A 480 -7.44 -30.39 -19.97
CA VAL A 480 -8.62 -30.72 -19.16
C VAL A 480 -8.36 -30.28 -17.71
N LEU A 481 -9.29 -29.53 -17.14
CA LEU A 481 -9.27 -29.14 -15.74
C LEU A 481 -10.54 -29.62 -15.06
N HIS A 482 -10.38 -30.24 -13.91
CA HIS A 482 -11.47 -30.71 -13.06
C HIS A 482 -11.51 -29.92 -11.77
N ASP A 483 -12.56 -29.12 -11.58
CA ASP A 483 -12.76 -28.42 -10.32
C ASP A 483 -13.03 -29.42 -9.19
N ILE A 484 -12.25 -29.31 -8.11
CA ILE A 484 -12.40 -30.10 -6.88
C ILE A 484 -13.25 -29.32 -5.89
N PHE A 485 -12.94 -28.01 -5.78
CA PHE A 485 -13.69 -27.06 -4.96
C PHE A 485 -14.00 -25.81 -5.75
N CYS A 486 -15.19 -25.24 -5.51
CA CYS A 486 -15.64 -23.99 -6.10
C CYS A 486 -16.26 -23.07 -5.04
N PHE A 487 -16.10 -21.76 -5.20
CA PHE A 487 -16.86 -20.77 -4.46
C PHE A 487 -18.17 -20.46 -5.21
N HIS A 488 -19.30 -20.75 -4.57
CA HIS A 488 -20.61 -20.47 -5.12
C HIS A 488 -21.16 -19.18 -4.51
N ARG A 489 -21.21 -18.11 -5.31
CA ARG A 489 -21.81 -16.84 -4.90
C ARG A 489 -23.33 -16.99 -4.86
N THR A 490 -23.95 -16.69 -3.71
CA THR A 490 -25.41 -16.78 -3.51
C THR A 490 -26.10 -15.42 -3.58
N GLY A 491 -25.36 -14.30 -3.40
CA GLY A 491 -25.95 -12.98 -3.45
C GLY A 491 -25.00 -11.86 -3.01
N THR A 492 -25.61 -10.73 -2.68
CA THR A 492 -24.95 -9.57 -2.07
C THR A 492 -25.74 -9.16 -0.84
N GLY A 493 -25.06 -8.96 0.28
CA GLY A 493 -25.66 -8.50 1.53
C GLY A 493 -26.04 -7.01 1.51
N PRO A 494 -26.76 -6.52 2.53
CA PRO A 494 -27.23 -5.14 2.61
C PRO A 494 -26.11 -4.09 2.65
N GLY A 495 -24.92 -4.45 3.16
CA GLY A 495 -23.73 -3.61 3.20
C GLY A 495 -22.82 -3.75 1.98
N GLY A 496 -23.26 -4.49 0.94
CA GLY A 496 -22.46 -4.75 -0.26
C GLY A 496 -21.57 -5.99 -0.16
N GLU A 497 -21.60 -6.73 0.95
CA GLU A 497 -20.81 -7.93 1.17
C GLU A 497 -21.18 -9.03 0.17
N VAL A 498 -20.19 -9.74 -0.34
CA VAL A 498 -20.42 -10.89 -1.22
C VAL A 498 -20.78 -12.12 -0.39
N LEU A 499 -22.03 -12.57 -0.53
CA LEU A 499 -22.52 -13.78 0.11
C LEU A 499 -22.22 -14.99 -0.77
N GLY A 500 -21.76 -16.07 -0.17
CA GLY A 500 -21.45 -17.31 -0.88
C GLY A 500 -20.80 -18.34 0.03
N GLU A 501 -20.62 -19.53 -0.49
CA GLU A 501 -20.03 -20.65 0.23
C GLU A 501 -19.06 -21.44 -0.65
N HIS A 502 -18.06 -22.05 -0.01
CA HIS A 502 -17.16 -22.99 -0.67
C HIS A 502 -17.77 -24.39 -0.66
N ARG A 503 -17.84 -25.01 -1.82
CA ARG A 503 -18.42 -26.36 -2.01
C ARG A 503 -17.41 -27.28 -2.68
N SER A 504 -17.39 -28.54 -2.27
CA SER A 504 -16.79 -29.62 -3.06
C SER A 504 -17.69 -29.92 -4.25
N THR A 505 -17.09 -30.22 -5.39
CA THR A 505 -17.81 -30.63 -6.61
C THR A 505 -18.15 -32.11 -6.60
N GLY A 506 -17.55 -32.89 -5.71
CA GLY A 506 -17.65 -34.36 -5.69
C GLY A 506 -16.65 -35.05 -6.64
N TYR A 507 -15.83 -34.27 -7.37
CA TYR A 507 -14.75 -34.84 -8.17
C TYR A 507 -13.66 -35.44 -7.26
N VAL A 508 -13.24 -36.68 -7.57
CA VAL A 508 -12.19 -37.40 -6.86
C VAL A 508 -10.88 -37.21 -7.61
N PRO A 509 -9.86 -36.56 -7.01
CA PRO A 509 -8.59 -36.35 -7.68
C PRO A 509 -7.90 -37.66 -8.10
N SER A 510 -7.27 -37.68 -9.27
CA SER A 510 -6.60 -38.85 -9.83
C SER A 510 -5.47 -39.39 -8.93
N PHE A 511 -4.91 -38.53 -8.09
CA PHE A 511 -3.83 -38.86 -7.15
C PHE A 511 -4.30 -39.20 -5.73
N LEU A 512 -5.60 -39.45 -5.51
CA LEU A 512 -6.13 -39.80 -4.18
C LEU A 512 -5.46 -41.08 -3.62
N ASP A 513 -5.22 -42.08 -4.48
CA ASP A 513 -4.53 -43.30 -4.09
C ASP A 513 -3.11 -43.05 -3.56
N ASP A 514 -2.39 -42.04 -4.11
CA ASP A 514 -1.09 -41.62 -3.59
C ASP A 514 -1.21 -41.01 -2.19
N PHE A 515 -2.29 -40.27 -1.89
CA PHE A 515 -2.55 -39.75 -0.55
C PHE A 515 -2.82 -40.87 0.45
N ILE A 516 -3.60 -41.89 0.07
CA ILE A 516 -3.88 -43.05 0.91
C ILE A 516 -2.60 -43.84 1.17
N ALA A 517 -1.82 -44.12 0.13
CA ALA A 517 -0.55 -44.83 0.23
C ALA A 517 0.48 -44.14 1.13
N ARG A 518 0.45 -42.81 1.21
CA ARG A 518 1.29 -41.98 2.11
C ARG A 518 0.69 -41.79 3.51
N GLY A 519 -0.49 -42.33 3.79
CA GLY A 519 -1.19 -42.15 5.07
C GLY A 519 -1.66 -40.71 5.33
N LEU A 520 -1.87 -39.93 4.27
CA LEU A 520 -2.39 -38.55 4.36
C LEU A 520 -3.91 -38.49 4.42
N VAL A 521 -4.59 -39.57 3.99
CA VAL A 521 -6.04 -39.74 4.00
C VAL A 521 -6.33 -41.19 4.42
N GLU A 522 -7.32 -41.40 5.24
CA GLU A 522 -7.83 -42.76 5.59
C GLU A 522 -8.64 -43.34 4.43
N GLU A 523 -8.53 -44.64 4.22
CA GLU A 523 -9.30 -45.36 3.20
C GLU A 523 -10.80 -45.22 3.48
N GLY A 524 -11.56 -44.74 2.48
CA GLY A 524 -13.02 -44.52 2.61
C GLY A 524 -13.41 -43.12 3.11
N VAL A 525 -12.47 -42.25 3.45
CA VAL A 525 -12.75 -40.84 3.74
C VAL A 525 -12.58 -40.05 2.45
N TYR A 526 -13.69 -39.63 1.87
CA TYR A 526 -13.71 -38.76 0.69
C TYR A 526 -13.64 -37.28 1.13
N LEU A 527 -13.03 -36.45 0.32
CA LEU A 527 -12.75 -35.02 0.54
C LEU A 527 -14.00 -34.18 0.90
#